data_d1d054ccc89990849bb6555c10709b66
#
_entry.id   d1d054ccc89990849bb6555c10709b66
#
_cell.length_a   1.000
_cell.length_b   1.000
_cell.length_c   1.000
_cell.angle_alpha   90.00
_cell.angle_beta   90.00
_cell.angle_gamma   90.00
#
_symmetry.space_group_name_H-M   'P 1'
#
loop_
_entity.id
_entity.type
_entity.pdbx_description
1 polymer ?
#
loop_
_entity_poly.entity_id
_entity_poly.type
_entity_poly.pdbx_seq_one_letter_code
_entity_poly.pdbx_strand_id
1 'polypeptide(L)'
;MMARKSKASVESTEVLSGENAIQNKEIEGLSQGQIVRKRFFRHRAAVISLFTIITIVVMAFTALDFRLFGIWRVPGWWKWTPEDLPELRFGDCPNDTVGCPTISLLPKSLGGQGIGLGTHPFGQDDIGRDFFALVMKGTQR
;
A
#
# COMPACT_ATOMS: atom_id res chain seq x y z
N MET A 1 46.08 22.91 30.56
CA MET A 1 45.42 22.05 29.57
C MET A 1 43.89 22.04 29.67
N MET A 2 43.24 22.93 30.45
CA MET A 2 41.79 23.00 30.68
C MET A 2 41.01 24.03 29.83
N ALA A 3 41.69 25.00 29.20
CA ALA A 3 41.02 26.08 28.46
C ALA A 3 40.50 25.70 27.07
N ARG A 4 41.00 24.60 26.46
CA ARG A 4 40.61 24.20 25.09
C ARG A 4 39.26 23.44 25.02
N LYS A 5 38.85 22.82 26.14
CA LYS A 5 37.57 22.06 26.20
C LYS A 5 36.35 22.96 26.38
N SER A 6 36.50 24.11 27.01
CA SER A 6 35.43 25.09 27.23
C SER A 6 35.03 25.81 25.95
N LYS A 7 35.97 26.13 25.07
CA LYS A 7 35.66 26.86 23.81
C LYS A 7 34.85 26.00 22.81
N ALA A 8 35.19 24.70 22.69
CA ALA A 8 34.49 23.81 21.78
C ALA A 8 33.03 23.51 22.22
N SER A 9 32.75 23.49 23.51
CA SER A 9 31.39 23.30 24.02
C SER A 9 30.50 24.53 23.86
N VAL A 10 31.05 25.73 23.96
CA VAL A 10 30.32 26.99 23.75
C VAL A 10 30.01 27.18 22.26
N GLU A 11 30.98 26.90 21.38
CA GLU A 11 30.82 27.05 19.94
C GLU A 11 29.76 26.06 19.38
N SER A 12 29.74 24.82 19.89
CA SER A 12 28.71 23.84 19.52
C SER A 12 27.31 24.21 20.01
N THR A 13 27.22 24.90 21.17
CA THR A 13 25.91 25.36 21.71
C THR A 13 25.39 26.57 20.95
N GLU A 14 26.25 27.48 20.52
CA GLU A 14 25.87 28.63 19.68
C GLU A 14 25.40 28.22 18.28
N VAL A 15 26.08 27.24 17.65
CA VAL A 15 25.67 26.73 16.34
C VAL A 15 24.30 26.04 16.41
N LEU A 16 24.07 25.21 17.44
CA LEU A 16 22.77 24.57 17.68
C LEU A 16 21.65 25.58 17.99
N SER A 17 21.97 26.64 18.72
CA SER A 17 21.02 27.73 19.03
C SER A 17 20.69 28.55 17.77
N GLY A 18 21.65 28.84 16.92
CA GLY A 18 21.45 29.54 15.65
C GLY A 18 20.60 28.74 14.66
N GLU A 19 20.86 27.43 14.55
CA GLU A 19 20.10 26.54 13.67
C GLU A 19 18.64 26.39 14.12
N ASN A 20 18.42 26.29 15.41
CA ASN A 20 17.07 26.27 15.99
C ASN A 20 16.33 27.60 15.82
N ALA A 21 17.03 28.74 15.91
CA ALA A 21 16.45 30.05 15.70
C ALA A 21 16.03 30.29 14.23
N ILE A 22 16.81 29.79 13.27
CA ILE A 22 16.49 29.85 11.84
C ILE A 22 15.29 28.95 11.53
N GLN A 23 15.23 27.75 12.08
CA GLN A 23 14.07 26.86 11.93
C GLN A 23 12.79 27.45 12.54
N ASN A 24 12.89 28.10 13.69
CA ASN A 24 11.75 28.75 14.34
C ASN A 24 11.24 29.95 13.51
N LYS A 25 12.14 30.73 12.92
CA LYS A 25 11.76 31.88 12.08
C LYS A 25 11.08 31.49 10.78
N GLU A 26 11.42 30.33 10.19
CA GLU A 26 10.70 29.76 9.06
C GLU A 26 9.27 29.27 9.41
N ILE A 27 9.02 29.00 10.68
CA ILE A 27 7.76 28.45 11.18
C ILE A 27 6.75 29.57 11.55
N GLU A 28 7.21 30.75 11.96
CA GLU A 28 6.35 31.86 12.43
C GLU A 28 5.38 32.44 11.39
N GLY A 29 5.60 32.18 10.08
CA GLY A 29 4.70 32.62 9.01
C GLY A 29 3.82 31.54 8.40
N LEU A 30 3.93 30.26 8.84
CA LEU A 30 3.22 29.15 8.23
C LEU A 30 2.04 28.67 9.08
N SER A 31 0.88 28.44 8.45
CA SER A 31 -0.23 27.81 9.15
C SER A 31 0.18 26.41 9.63
N GLN A 32 -0.42 25.95 10.75
CA GLN A 32 -0.10 24.65 11.35
C GLN A 32 -0.22 23.50 10.31
N GLY A 33 -1.20 23.57 9.41
CA GLY A 33 -1.37 22.58 8.34
C GLY A 33 -0.20 22.55 7.34
N GLN A 34 0.40 23.72 7.05
CA GLN A 34 1.55 23.81 6.15
C GLN A 34 2.81 23.19 6.78
N ILE A 35 3.00 23.39 8.08
CA ILE A 35 4.12 22.82 8.84
C ILE A 35 4.01 21.29 8.87
N VAL A 36 2.83 20.77 9.20
CA VAL A 36 2.57 19.32 9.22
C VAL A 36 2.80 18.71 7.85
N ARG A 37 2.28 19.35 6.78
CA ARG A 37 2.46 18.87 5.41
C ARG A 37 3.93 18.87 5.00
N LYS A 38 4.69 19.93 5.29
CA LYS A 38 6.14 20.02 4.98
C LYS A 38 6.91 18.92 5.73
N ARG A 39 6.62 18.68 6.98
CA ARG A 39 7.25 17.60 7.78
C ARG A 39 6.86 16.21 7.27
N PHE A 40 5.59 15.99 6.93
CA PHE A 40 5.11 14.73 6.40
C PHE A 40 5.80 14.35 5.09
N PHE A 41 5.84 15.27 4.11
CA PHE A 41 6.51 15.00 2.81
C PHE A 41 8.04 14.88 2.92
N ARG A 42 8.64 15.42 3.97
CA ARG A 42 10.06 15.21 4.25
C ARG A 42 10.37 13.80 4.76
N HIS A 43 9.40 13.12 5.34
CA HIS A 43 9.57 11.77 5.88
C HIS A 43 9.28 10.72 4.80
N ARG A 44 10.33 10.16 4.20
CA ARG A 44 10.21 9.21 3.08
C ARG A 44 9.30 8.02 3.38
N ALA A 45 9.40 7.43 4.58
CA ALA A 45 8.56 6.31 4.97
C ALA A 45 7.07 6.68 5.02
N ALA A 46 6.72 7.89 5.49
CA ALA A 46 5.34 8.37 5.52
C ALA A 46 4.77 8.57 4.10
N VAL A 47 5.59 9.07 3.17
CA VAL A 47 5.18 9.22 1.77
C VAL A 47 4.98 7.87 1.09
N ILE A 48 5.89 6.91 1.34
CA ILE A 48 5.77 5.55 0.79
C ILE A 48 4.51 4.87 1.32
N SER A 49 4.25 4.94 2.64
CA SER A 49 3.05 4.33 3.23
C SER A 49 1.76 4.96 2.71
N LEU A 50 1.73 6.29 2.55
CA LEU A 50 0.60 6.99 1.95
C LEU A 50 0.35 6.51 0.52
N PHE A 51 1.40 6.44 -0.30
CA PHE A 51 1.29 5.97 -1.67
C PHE A 51 0.79 4.52 -1.74
N THR A 52 1.30 3.65 -0.86
CA THR A 52 0.87 2.24 -0.78
C THR A 52 -0.62 2.15 -0.43
N ILE A 53 -1.09 2.91 0.56
CA ILE A 53 -2.51 2.93 0.95
C ILE A 53 -3.38 3.41 -0.22
N ILE A 54 -3.00 4.51 -0.87
CA ILE A 54 -3.74 5.04 -2.02
C ILE A 54 -3.80 3.99 -3.14
N THR A 55 -2.68 3.32 -3.43
CA THR A 55 -2.63 2.26 -4.46
C THR A 55 -3.58 1.11 -4.13
N ILE A 56 -3.60 0.65 -2.87
CA ILE A 56 -4.51 -0.43 -2.44
C ILE A 56 -5.97 0.00 -2.58
N VAL A 57 -6.30 1.21 -2.15
CA VAL A 57 -7.66 1.75 -2.27
C VAL A 57 -8.09 1.85 -3.73
N VAL A 58 -7.26 2.44 -4.59
CA VAL A 58 -7.53 2.55 -6.02
C VAL A 58 -7.71 1.17 -6.64
N MET A 59 -6.82 0.22 -6.32
CA MET A 59 -6.93 -1.16 -6.81
C MET A 59 -8.25 -1.80 -6.37
N ALA A 60 -8.62 -1.68 -5.09
CA ALA A 60 -9.83 -2.28 -4.56
C ALA A 60 -11.11 -1.71 -5.21
N PHE A 61 -11.16 -0.38 -5.42
CA PHE A 61 -12.32 0.26 -6.03
C PHE A 61 -12.41 0.04 -7.54
N THR A 62 -11.28 -0.10 -8.23
CA THR A 62 -11.27 -0.31 -9.68
C THR A 62 -11.33 -1.78 -10.09
N ALA A 63 -11.09 -2.73 -9.18
CA ALA A 63 -11.08 -4.16 -9.49
C ALA A 63 -12.43 -4.67 -9.97
N LEU A 64 -13.50 -4.30 -9.30
CA LEU A 64 -14.87 -4.69 -9.61
C LEU A 64 -15.68 -3.49 -10.11
N ASP A 65 -16.75 -3.79 -10.81
CA ASP A 65 -17.73 -2.77 -11.23
C ASP A 65 -18.25 -1.99 -10.02
N PHE A 66 -18.13 -0.67 -10.05
CA PHE A 66 -18.73 0.17 -9.05
C PHE A 66 -19.43 1.39 -9.66
N ARG A 67 -20.44 1.91 -8.97
CA ARG A 67 -21.18 3.11 -9.37
C ARG A 67 -20.73 4.29 -8.54
N LEU A 68 -20.09 5.26 -9.19
CA LEU A 68 -19.71 6.51 -8.56
C LEU A 68 -20.92 7.46 -8.58
N PHE A 69 -21.36 7.91 -7.42
CA PHE A 69 -22.55 8.79 -7.23
C PHE A 69 -23.83 8.27 -7.88
N GLY A 70 -23.96 6.96 -8.09
CA GLY A 70 -25.13 6.34 -8.70
C GLY A 70 -25.31 6.57 -10.22
N ILE A 71 -24.49 7.44 -10.83
CA ILE A 71 -24.64 7.89 -12.22
C ILE A 71 -23.58 7.24 -13.13
N TRP A 72 -22.33 7.23 -12.68
CA TRP A 72 -21.20 6.75 -13.49
C TRP A 72 -20.84 5.32 -13.11
N ARG A 73 -20.97 4.43 -14.10
CA ARG A 73 -20.53 3.04 -13.96
C ARG A 73 -19.07 2.94 -14.43
N VAL A 74 -18.19 2.61 -13.50
CA VAL A 74 -16.79 2.29 -13.82
C VAL A 74 -16.69 0.79 -13.97
N PRO A 75 -16.36 0.27 -15.18
CA PRO A 75 -16.19 -1.16 -15.37
C PRO A 75 -14.96 -1.65 -14.63
N GLY A 76 -15.08 -2.77 -13.91
CA GLY A 76 -13.95 -3.42 -13.26
C GLY A 76 -13.01 -4.06 -14.28
N TRP A 77 -11.73 -4.16 -13.92
CA TRP A 77 -10.73 -4.89 -14.73
C TRP A 77 -10.59 -6.36 -14.33
N TRP A 78 -11.19 -6.75 -13.20
CA TRP A 78 -11.18 -8.13 -12.75
C TRP A 78 -12.27 -8.93 -13.45
N LYS A 79 -11.92 -10.16 -13.85
CA LYS A 79 -12.78 -11.01 -14.69
C LYS A 79 -13.99 -11.55 -13.94
N TRP A 80 -13.84 -11.87 -12.65
CA TRP A 80 -14.84 -12.55 -11.85
C TRP A 80 -15.59 -11.58 -10.95
N THR A 81 -16.91 -11.76 -10.85
CA THR A 81 -17.73 -11.07 -9.85
C THR A 81 -17.95 -11.98 -8.63
N PRO A 82 -18.34 -11.43 -7.47
CA PRO A 82 -18.63 -12.24 -6.28
C PRO A 82 -19.81 -13.20 -6.45
N GLU A 83 -20.64 -12.96 -7.47
CA GLU A 83 -21.85 -13.76 -7.78
C GLU A 83 -21.54 -14.87 -8.80
N ASP A 84 -20.43 -14.77 -9.51
CA ASP A 84 -20.01 -15.80 -10.46
C ASP A 84 -19.54 -17.05 -9.72
N LEU A 85 -19.96 -18.20 -10.24
CA LEU A 85 -19.56 -19.52 -9.76
C LEU A 85 -18.74 -20.23 -10.86
N PRO A 86 -17.48 -19.85 -11.07
CA PRO A 86 -16.62 -20.56 -11.99
C PRO A 86 -16.41 -22.00 -11.53
N GLU A 87 -16.04 -22.87 -12.48
CA GLU A 87 -15.74 -24.27 -12.16
C GLU A 87 -14.65 -24.36 -11.11
N LEU A 88 -14.87 -25.22 -10.12
CA LEU A 88 -13.89 -25.51 -9.08
C LEU A 88 -12.66 -26.16 -9.72
N ARG A 89 -11.49 -25.67 -9.34
CA ARG A 89 -10.21 -26.24 -9.80
C ARG A 89 -9.90 -27.50 -8.98
N PHE A 90 -9.97 -28.62 -9.67
CA PHE A 90 -9.58 -29.93 -9.15
C PHE A 90 -8.25 -30.35 -9.80
N GLY A 91 -7.39 -31.02 -9.05
CA GLY A 91 -6.20 -31.70 -9.57
C GLY A 91 -4.92 -30.87 -9.71
N ASP A 92 -5.00 -29.53 -9.72
CA ASP A 92 -3.83 -28.64 -9.77
C ASP A 92 -3.32 -28.21 -8.39
N CYS A 93 -4.01 -28.63 -7.36
CA CYS A 93 -3.75 -28.22 -5.99
C CYS A 93 -2.92 -29.25 -5.23
N PRO A 94 -1.97 -28.82 -4.38
CA PRO A 94 -1.24 -29.74 -3.53
C PRO A 94 -2.17 -30.41 -2.51
N ASN A 95 -1.93 -31.68 -2.20
CA ASN A 95 -2.68 -32.48 -1.19
C ASN A 95 -4.18 -32.67 -1.49
N ASP A 96 -4.57 -32.78 -2.77
CA ASP A 96 -5.95 -32.97 -3.19
C ASP A 96 -6.93 -31.90 -2.68
N THR A 97 -6.39 -30.71 -2.31
CA THR A 97 -7.22 -29.60 -1.93
C THR A 97 -7.90 -28.97 -3.15
N VAL A 98 -9.06 -28.36 -2.95
CA VAL A 98 -9.87 -27.75 -4.00
C VAL A 98 -9.72 -26.24 -3.95
N GLY A 99 -9.73 -25.57 -5.10
CA GLY A 99 -9.78 -24.12 -5.16
C GLY A 99 -8.53 -23.39 -4.67
N CYS A 100 -7.33 -24.01 -4.76
CA CYS A 100 -6.10 -23.41 -4.28
C CYS A 100 -5.73 -22.08 -4.96
N PRO A 101 -4.97 -21.18 -4.27
CA PRO A 101 -4.50 -19.92 -4.84
C PRO A 101 -3.65 -20.12 -6.08
N THR A 102 -3.84 -19.25 -7.08
CA THR A 102 -3.03 -19.28 -8.33
C THR A 102 -1.92 -18.25 -8.35
N ILE A 103 -1.82 -17.43 -7.29
CA ILE A 103 -0.75 -16.43 -7.20
C ILE A 103 0.61 -17.12 -7.12
N SER A 104 1.52 -16.74 -8.00
CA SER A 104 2.91 -17.18 -7.95
C SER A 104 3.83 -15.97 -7.87
N LEU A 105 4.65 -15.93 -6.84
CA LEU A 105 5.67 -14.90 -6.62
C LEU A 105 7.08 -15.39 -6.97
N LEU A 106 7.23 -16.70 -7.23
CA LEU A 106 8.51 -17.30 -7.56
C LEU A 106 8.70 -17.29 -9.08
N PRO A 107 9.80 -16.70 -9.58
CA PRO A 107 10.13 -16.75 -10.99
C PRO A 107 10.46 -18.20 -11.44
N LYS A 108 10.25 -18.47 -12.71
CA LYS A 108 10.54 -19.80 -13.30
C LYS A 108 12.00 -20.24 -13.12
N SER A 109 12.93 -19.28 -13.03
CA SER A 109 14.35 -19.54 -12.77
C SER A 109 14.63 -20.16 -11.40
N LEU A 110 13.73 -20.02 -10.45
CA LEU A 110 13.82 -20.58 -9.09
C LEU A 110 12.84 -21.75 -8.86
N GLY A 111 12.35 -22.38 -9.93
CA GLY A 111 11.43 -23.51 -9.85
C GLY A 111 9.96 -23.13 -9.63
N GLY A 112 9.61 -21.84 -9.70
CA GLY A 112 8.23 -21.38 -9.59
C GLY A 112 7.48 -21.43 -10.93
N GLN A 113 6.17 -21.13 -10.88
CA GLN A 113 5.32 -21.06 -12.08
C GLN A 113 5.46 -19.74 -12.85
N GLY A 114 6.27 -18.80 -12.36
CA GLY A 114 6.41 -17.45 -12.89
C GLY A 114 5.68 -16.43 -12.02
N ILE A 115 6.10 -15.16 -12.11
CA ILE A 115 5.45 -14.07 -11.37
C ILE A 115 4.11 -13.75 -12.05
N GLY A 116 3.00 -13.95 -11.35
CA GLY A 116 1.67 -13.65 -11.87
C GLY A 116 0.56 -13.88 -10.86
N LEU A 117 -0.58 -13.27 -11.13
CA LEU A 117 -1.78 -13.40 -10.29
C LEU A 117 -2.59 -14.67 -10.62
N GLY A 118 -2.46 -15.19 -11.85
CA GLY A 118 -3.26 -16.31 -12.33
C GLY A 118 -4.75 -15.98 -12.47
N THR A 119 -5.59 -17.01 -12.46
CA THR A 119 -7.06 -16.86 -12.62
C THR A 119 -7.79 -16.59 -11.32
N HIS A 120 -7.31 -17.14 -10.21
CA HIS A 120 -7.86 -17.01 -8.85
C HIS A 120 -6.73 -16.76 -7.86
N PRO A 121 -6.23 -15.52 -7.70
CA PRO A 121 -5.02 -15.23 -6.93
C PRO A 121 -5.08 -15.76 -5.50
N PHE A 122 -6.20 -15.60 -4.83
CA PHE A 122 -6.41 -16.05 -3.45
C PHE A 122 -7.14 -17.40 -3.36
N GLY A 123 -7.38 -18.04 -4.51
CA GLY A 123 -8.12 -19.28 -4.58
C GLY A 123 -9.63 -19.08 -4.70
N GLN A 124 -10.34 -20.20 -4.54
CA GLN A 124 -11.80 -20.28 -4.62
C GLN A 124 -12.36 -20.86 -3.31
N ASP A 125 -13.58 -20.48 -3.01
CA ASP A 125 -14.38 -21.09 -1.95
C ASP A 125 -14.84 -22.51 -2.37
N ASP A 126 -15.33 -23.29 -1.43
CA ASP A 126 -15.89 -24.65 -1.63
C ASP A 126 -17.06 -24.70 -2.61
N ILE A 127 -17.73 -23.58 -2.87
CA ILE A 127 -18.78 -23.42 -3.88
C ILE A 127 -18.29 -22.79 -5.20
N GLY A 128 -16.98 -22.53 -5.34
CA GLY A 128 -16.36 -21.99 -6.56
C GLY A 128 -16.23 -20.47 -6.64
N ARG A 129 -16.64 -19.71 -5.63
CA ARG A 129 -16.50 -18.24 -5.64
C ARG A 129 -15.05 -17.81 -5.57
N ASP A 130 -14.71 -16.77 -6.32
CA ASP A 130 -13.37 -16.19 -6.30
C ASP A 130 -13.14 -15.34 -5.04
N PHE A 131 -12.19 -15.73 -4.19
CA PHE A 131 -11.87 -15.01 -2.97
C PHE A 131 -11.36 -13.59 -3.23
N PHE A 132 -10.65 -13.35 -4.33
CA PHE A 132 -10.20 -12.01 -4.68
C PHE A 132 -11.41 -11.08 -4.92
N ALA A 133 -12.40 -11.54 -5.67
CA ALA A 133 -13.63 -10.79 -5.94
C ALA A 133 -14.41 -10.51 -4.63
N LEU A 134 -14.50 -11.49 -3.72
CA LEU A 134 -15.17 -11.32 -2.42
C LEU A 134 -14.47 -10.27 -1.56
N VAL A 135 -13.14 -10.30 -1.46
CA VAL A 135 -12.35 -9.34 -0.69
C VAL A 135 -12.50 -7.92 -1.26
N MET A 136 -12.39 -7.76 -2.60
CA MET A 136 -12.54 -6.46 -3.24
C MET A 136 -13.96 -5.90 -3.04
N LYS A 137 -15.00 -6.74 -3.13
CA LYS A 137 -16.38 -6.33 -2.86
C LYS A 137 -16.61 -5.93 -1.41
N GLY A 138 -16.00 -6.65 -0.47
CA GLY A 138 -16.05 -6.30 0.95
C GLY A 138 -15.44 -4.93 1.24
N THR A 139 -14.38 -4.57 0.53
CA THR A 139 -13.71 -3.26 0.68
C THR A 139 -14.52 -2.10 0.10
N GLN A 140 -15.41 -2.37 -0.87
CA GLN A 140 -16.28 -1.36 -1.51
C GLN A 140 -17.55 -1.03 -0.70
N ARG A 141 -17.88 -1.78 0.35
CA ARG A 141 -19.05 -1.57 1.22
C ARG A 141 -18.74 -0.70 2.41
#